data_b9c387119136e9aa7ae81af841da1e16
#
_entry.id   b9c387119136e9aa7ae81af841da1e16
#
_cell.length_a   1.000
_cell.length_b   1.000
_cell.length_c   1.000
_cell.angle_alpha   90.00
_cell.angle_beta   90.00
_cell.angle_gamma   90.00
#
_symmetry.space_group_name_H-M   'P 1'
#
loop_
_entity.id
_entity.type
_entity.pdbx_description
1 polymer ?
#
loop_
_entity_poly.entity_id
_entity_poly.type
_entity_poly.pdbx_seq_one_letter_code
_entity_poly.pdbx_strand_id
1 'polypeptide(L)'
;MNDLKNKNALVTGAGKGIGKAIAIALAKEGVNVILLARTQSDIDEVAKEINTFGVKSLAITADVADINSVNTAVEKALADFKSIDILINNAGTALFGNFLELEPSAWEHIIQVNLMGTYYVTRAVLPGMMERKTGDIINISSTAGLNGNALTSAYSASKFAVLGLTDSLMQEVRKHNIRVTALTPSTVATDLAIELKLTDGNPEKVMQSEDMAELIIAQLKLNKRVFIKNSSIWSTNP
;
A
#
# COMPACT_ATOMS: atom_id res chain seq x y z
N MET A 1 19.97 8.56 10.12
CA MET A 1 18.77 8.06 9.45
C MET A 1 19.08 7.87 7.97
N ASN A 2 18.39 6.95 7.26
CA ASN A 2 18.52 6.86 5.80
C ASN A 2 17.94 8.12 5.15
N ASP A 3 18.64 8.61 4.14
CA ASP A 3 18.12 9.63 3.24
C ASP A 3 17.21 8.95 2.18
N LEU A 4 16.03 9.49 1.98
CA LEU A 4 15.06 9.02 0.99
C LEU A 4 15.12 9.82 -0.32
N LYS A 5 15.86 10.92 -0.35
CA LYS A 5 15.95 11.82 -1.49
C LYS A 5 16.39 11.10 -2.77
N ASN A 6 15.76 11.44 -3.87
CA ASN A 6 16.01 10.88 -5.21
C ASN A 6 15.69 9.38 -5.36
N LYS A 7 15.05 8.73 -4.37
CA LYS A 7 14.51 7.38 -4.55
C LYS A 7 13.24 7.42 -5.37
N ASN A 8 12.87 6.29 -5.94
CA ASN A 8 11.64 6.12 -6.71
C ASN A 8 10.69 5.19 -5.96
N ALA A 9 9.51 5.67 -5.65
CA ALA A 9 8.46 4.90 -4.98
C ALA A 9 7.30 4.61 -5.92
N LEU A 10 6.78 3.39 -5.89
CA LEU A 10 5.51 3.04 -6.51
C LEU A 10 4.46 2.85 -5.40
N VAL A 11 3.35 3.57 -5.49
CA VAL A 11 2.24 3.50 -4.54
C VAL A 11 0.99 3.05 -5.26
N THR A 12 0.41 1.93 -4.83
CA THR A 12 -0.88 1.45 -5.35
C THR A 12 -2.05 2.01 -4.56
N GLY A 13 -3.19 2.25 -5.21
CA GLY A 13 -4.34 2.93 -4.58
C GLY A 13 -4.01 4.38 -4.20
N ALA A 14 -3.17 5.05 -5.00
CA ALA A 14 -2.57 6.34 -4.67
C ALA A 14 -3.50 7.55 -4.84
N GLY A 15 -4.72 7.36 -5.38
CA GLY A 15 -5.63 8.48 -5.69
C GLY A 15 -6.33 9.08 -4.48
N LYS A 16 -6.53 8.30 -3.39
CA LYS A 16 -7.33 8.70 -2.23
C LYS A 16 -6.77 8.14 -0.92
N GLY A 17 -7.28 8.67 0.19
CA GLY A 17 -7.05 8.13 1.54
C GLY A 17 -5.58 7.88 1.87
N ILE A 18 -5.29 6.72 2.44
CA ILE A 18 -3.94 6.33 2.91
C ILE A 18 -2.92 6.40 1.78
N GLY A 19 -3.24 5.90 0.58
CA GLY A 19 -2.30 5.90 -0.56
C GLY A 19 -1.92 7.31 -1.01
N LYS A 20 -2.89 8.24 -1.07
CA LYS A 20 -2.64 9.65 -1.37
C LYS A 20 -1.74 10.29 -0.29
N ALA A 21 -2.06 10.11 0.98
CA ALA A 21 -1.26 10.67 2.08
C ALA A 21 0.19 10.15 2.07
N ILE A 22 0.40 8.84 1.83
CA ILE A 22 1.73 8.26 1.71
C ILE A 22 2.49 8.85 0.51
N ALA A 23 1.84 8.99 -0.65
CA ALA A 23 2.45 9.54 -1.85
C ALA A 23 2.94 10.97 -1.63
N ILE A 24 2.11 11.81 -0.99
CA ILE A 24 2.46 13.19 -0.65
C ILE A 24 3.61 13.23 0.39
N ALA A 25 3.55 12.39 1.43
CA ALA A 25 4.60 12.34 2.45
C ALA A 25 5.96 11.90 1.85
N LEU A 26 5.97 10.92 0.96
CA LEU A 26 7.17 10.51 0.22
C LEU A 26 7.74 11.64 -0.62
N ALA A 27 6.88 12.39 -1.31
CA ALA A 27 7.30 13.54 -2.13
C ALA A 27 7.93 14.65 -1.29
N LYS A 28 7.37 14.95 -0.10
CA LYS A 28 7.95 15.91 0.87
C LYS A 28 9.35 15.49 1.35
N GLU A 29 9.66 14.20 1.35
CA GLU A 29 10.99 13.65 1.64
C GLU A 29 11.93 13.61 0.42
N GLY A 30 11.54 14.21 -0.70
CA GLY A 30 12.33 14.25 -1.93
C GLY A 30 12.32 12.94 -2.75
N VAL A 31 11.33 12.08 -2.52
CA VAL A 31 11.14 10.82 -3.27
C VAL A 31 10.33 11.12 -4.54
N ASN A 32 10.76 10.59 -5.66
CA ASN A 32 9.95 10.57 -6.89
C ASN A 32 8.84 9.52 -6.76
N VAL A 33 7.63 9.82 -7.22
CA VAL A 33 6.47 8.96 -6.94
C VAL A 33 5.75 8.52 -8.20
N ILE A 34 5.59 7.21 -8.35
CA ILE A 34 4.72 6.58 -9.34
C ILE A 34 3.39 6.27 -8.65
N LEU A 35 2.33 6.87 -9.16
CA LEU A 35 0.97 6.79 -8.64
C LEU A 35 0.18 5.79 -9.49
N LEU A 36 -0.31 4.73 -8.87
CA LEU A 36 -1.06 3.69 -9.55
C LEU A 36 -2.45 3.54 -8.92
N ALA A 37 -3.49 3.79 -9.70
CA ALA A 37 -4.89 3.58 -9.30
C ALA A 37 -5.78 3.39 -10.53
N ARG A 38 -7.07 3.10 -10.33
CA ARG A 38 -8.04 2.89 -11.42
C ARG A 38 -8.59 4.18 -12.02
N THR A 39 -8.65 5.25 -11.23
CA THR A 39 -9.23 6.54 -11.64
C THR A 39 -8.14 7.52 -12.01
N GLN A 40 -8.05 7.87 -13.30
CA GLN A 40 -7.00 8.76 -13.82
C GLN A 40 -7.08 10.16 -13.18
N SER A 41 -8.30 10.74 -13.07
CA SER A 41 -8.47 12.09 -12.49
C SER A 41 -7.93 12.19 -11.07
N ASP A 42 -8.15 11.17 -10.22
CA ASP A 42 -7.71 11.18 -8.83
C ASP A 42 -6.17 11.19 -8.73
N ILE A 43 -5.48 10.37 -9.53
CA ILE A 43 -4.01 10.31 -9.52
C ILE A 43 -3.37 11.51 -10.23
N ASP A 44 -4.05 12.14 -11.18
CA ASP A 44 -3.58 13.37 -11.82
C ASP A 44 -3.61 14.55 -10.85
N GLU A 45 -4.63 14.64 -9.99
CA GLU A 45 -4.69 15.65 -8.92
C GLU A 45 -3.55 15.46 -7.92
N VAL A 46 -3.32 14.23 -7.48
CA VAL A 46 -2.21 13.91 -6.57
C VAL A 46 -0.86 14.21 -7.24
N ALA A 47 -0.68 13.88 -8.52
CA ALA A 47 0.55 14.19 -9.25
C ALA A 47 0.82 15.70 -9.33
N LYS A 48 -0.21 16.51 -9.57
CA LYS A 48 -0.08 17.99 -9.56
C LYS A 48 0.40 18.51 -8.20
N GLU A 49 -0.17 17.98 -7.11
CA GLU A 49 0.24 18.33 -5.76
C GLU A 49 1.69 17.94 -5.49
N ILE A 50 2.08 16.70 -5.83
CA ILE A 50 3.44 16.18 -5.66
C ILE A 50 4.47 16.99 -6.43
N ASN A 51 4.17 17.42 -7.65
CA ASN A 51 5.09 18.21 -8.46
C ASN A 51 5.46 19.56 -7.83
N THR A 52 4.63 20.09 -6.92
CA THR A 52 4.94 21.33 -6.17
C THR A 52 6.11 21.16 -5.20
N PHE A 53 6.46 19.94 -4.82
CA PHE A 53 7.63 19.63 -3.97
C PHE A 53 8.94 19.47 -4.75
N GLY A 54 8.92 19.66 -6.08
CA GLY A 54 10.12 19.60 -6.91
C GLY A 54 10.63 18.19 -7.20
N VAL A 55 9.82 17.17 -7.01
CA VAL A 55 10.11 15.78 -7.33
C VAL A 55 9.37 15.35 -8.61
N LYS A 56 9.84 14.29 -9.25
CA LYS A 56 9.19 13.70 -10.42
C LYS A 56 8.00 12.86 -9.98
N SER A 57 6.85 13.00 -10.64
CA SER A 57 5.71 12.09 -10.49
C SER A 57 5.25 11.51 -11.83
N LEU A 58 4.61 10.34 -11.77
CA LEU A 58 4.00 9.68 -12.91
C LEU A 58 2.68 9.03 -12.49
N ALA A 59 1.57 9.48 -13.05
CA ALA A 59 0.27 8.89 -12.86
C ALA A 59 0.01 7.81 -13.92
N ILE A 60 -0.30 6.59 -13.47
CA ILE A 60 -0.59 5.44 -14.35
C ILE A 60 -1.89 4.79 -13.91
N THR A 61 -2.86 4.74 -14.81
CA THR A 61 -4.09 3.97 -14.58
C THR A 61 -3.82 2.48 -14.70
N ALA A 62 -4.16 1.72 -13.66
CA ALA A 62 -4.11 0.25 -13.69
C ALA A 62 -5.08 -0.36 -12.68
N ASP A 63 -5.58 -1.55 -13.01
CA ASP A 63 -6.29 -2.41 -12.07
C ASP A 63 -5.32 -3.44 -11.51
N VAL A 64 -5.10 -3.40 -10.19
CA VAL A 64 -4.21 -4.37 -9.52
C VAL A 64 -4.75 -5.79 -9.55
N ALA A 65 -6.06 -5.97 -9.78
CA ALA A 65 -6.69 -7.28 -9.91
C ALA A 65 -6.38 -7.96 -11.26
N ASP A 66 -5.83 -7.23 -12.24
CA ASP A 66 -5.44 -7.76 -13.56
C ASP A 66 -3.92 -7.74 -13.71
N ILE A 67 -3.32 -8.92 -13.82
CA ILE A 67 -1.87 -9.10 -13.96
C ILE A 67 -1.31 -8.42 -15.22
N ASN A 68 -2.05 -8.39 -16.33
CA ASN A 68 -1.59 -7.74 -17.57
C ASN A 68 -1.59 -6.22 -17.42
N SER A 69 -2.62 -5.66 -16.77
CA SER A 69 -2.69 -4.25 -16.41
C SER A 69 -1.52 -3.84 -15.53
N VAL A 70 -1.19 -4.65 -14.52
CA VAL A 70 -0.06 -4.44 -13.62
C VAL A 70 1.27 -4.49 -14.37
N ASN A 71 1.50 -5.51 -15.19
CA ASN A 71 2.76 -5.65 -15.94
C ASN A 71 3.00 -4.45 -16.85
N THR A 72 1.99 -4.05 -17.64
CA THR A 72 2.05 -2.87 -18.51
C THR A 72 2.35 -1.59 -17.73
N ALA A 73 1.72 -1.41 -16.56
CA ALA A 73 1.94 -0.24 -15.72
C ALA A 73 3.36 -0.20 -15.13
N VAL A 74 3.88 -1.34 -14.67
CA VAL A 74 5.24 -1.42 -14.10
C VAL A 74 6.31 -1.25 -15.21
N GLU A 75 6.11 -1.83 -16.40
CA GLU A 75 6.99 -1.60 -17.56
C GLU A 75 7.07 -0.12 -17.92
N LYS A 76 5.93 0.57 -17.99
CA LYS A 76 5.88 2.02 -18.24
C LYS A 76 6.60 2.80 -17.14
N ALA A 77 6.41 2.44 -15.87
CA ALA A 77 7.10 3.05 -14.75
C ALA A 77 8.62 2.87 -14.85
N LEU A 78 9.10 1.66 -15.16
CA LEU A 78 10.52 1.36 -15.30
C LEU A 78 11.15 2.02 -16.52
N ALA A 79 10.43 2.19 -17.63
CA ALA A 79 10.90 2.93 -18.79
C ALA A 79 11.24 4.39 -18.44
N ASP A 80 10.47 4.99 -17.55
CA ASP A 80 10.56 6.40 -17.17
C ASP A 80 11.50 6.65 -15.97
N PHE A 81 11.45 5.79 -14.94
CA PHE A 81 12.18 5.95 -13.68
C PHE A 81 13.42 5.07 -13.55
N LYS A 82 13.62 4.10 -14.45
CA LYS A 82 14.71 3.11 -14.47
C LYS A 82 14.73 2.13 -13.31
N SER A 83 14.26 2.53 -12.11
CA SER A 83 14.21 1.67 -10.93
C SER A 83 13.02 2.02 -10.05
N ILE A 84 12.58 1.06 -9.25
CA ILE A 84 11.64 1.26 -8.15
C ILE A 84 12.35 0.80 -6.87
N ASP A 85 12.56 1.72 -5.94
CA ASP A 85 13.31 1.48 -4.70
C ASP A 85 12.38 1.19 -3.51
N ILE A 86 11.15 1.73 -3.57
CA ILE A 86 10.12 1.59 -2.55
C ILE A 86 8.82 1.16 -3.22
N LEU A 87 8.22 0.09 -2.73
CA LEU A 87 6.90 -0.37 -3.14
C LEU A 87 5.94 -0.28 -1.97
N ILE A 88 4.83 0.44 -2.16
CA ILE A 88 3.72 0.51 -1.21
C ILE A 88 2.50 -0.17 -1.81
N ASN A 89 2.24 -1.39 -1.38
CA ASN A 89 1.02 -2.11 -1.72
C ASN A 89 -0.11 -1.67 -0.78
N ASN A 90 -0.84 -0.64 -1.20
CA ASN A 90 -1.93 -0.04 -0.43
C ASN A 90 -3.29 -0.28 -1.08
N ALA A 91 -3.36 -0.52 -2.39
CA ALA A 91 -4.64 -0.78 -3.07
C ALA A 91 -5.41 -1.90 -2.37
N GLY A 92 -6.68 -1.64 -2.09
CA GLY A 92 -7.55 -2.60 -1.42
C GLY A 92 -9.01 -2.20 -1.53
N THR A 93 -9.87 -3.17 -1.28
CA THR A 93 -11.32 -3.01 -1.21
C THR A 93 -11.88 -3.80 -0.05
N ALA A 94 -13.08 -3.45 0.39
CA ALA A 94 -13.81 -4.16 1.43
C ALA A 94 -15.30 -4.18 1.09
N LEU A 95 -15.93 -5.28 1.42
CA LEU A 95 -17.38 -5.41 1.48
C LEU A 95 -17.69 -6.33 2.65
N PHE A 96 -18.64 -5.94 3.48
CA PHE A 96 -19.04 -6.65 4.67
C PHE A 96 -20.45 -7.23 4.48
N GLY A 97 -20.65 -8.45 4.96
CA GLY A 97 -21.93 -9.14 4.85
C GLY A 97 -21.90 -10.50 5.56
N ASN A 98 -23.08 -11.03 5.88
CA ASN A 98 -23.19 -12.38 6.40
C ASN A 98 -22.60 -13.40 5.42
N PHE A 99 -22.03 -14.46 5.97
CA PHE A 99 -21.28 -15.46 5.17
C PHE A 99 -22.11 -16.08 4.04
N LEU A 100 -23.40 -16.31 4.27
CA LEU A 100 -24.30 -16.90 3.27
C LEU A 100 -24.96 -15.88 2.35
N GLU A 101 -24.88 -14.58 2.68
CA GLU A 101 -25.53 -13.50 1.93
C GLU A 101 -24.56 -12.76 0.99
N LEU A 102 -23.25 -12.84 1.29
CA LEU A 102 -22.24 -12.24 0.44
C LEU A 102 -22.06 -13.07 -0.83
N GLU A 103 -22.36 -12.48 -1.97
CA GLU A 103 -22.23 -13.14 -3.27
C GLU A 103 -20.80 -13.68 -3.48
N PRO A 104 -20.63 -14.94 -3.95
CA PRO A 104 -19.32 -15.54 -4.18
C PRO A 104 -18.41 -14.67 -5.03
N SER A 105 -18.92 -14.04 -6.07
CA SER A 105 -18.15 -13.14 -6.95
C SER A 105 -17.63 -11.90 -6.22
N ALA A 106 -18.38 -11.36 -5.28
CA ALA A 106 -17.95 -10.24 -4.46
C ALA A 106 -16.87 -10.69 -3.46
N TRP A 107 -17.03 -11.88 -2.87
CA TRP A 107 -16.04 -12.49 -1.98
C TRP A 107 -14.70 -12.72 -2.73
N GLU A 108 -14.76 -13.33 -3.91
CA GLU A 108 -13.61 -13.57 -4.79
C GLU A 108 -12.93 -12.27 -5.23
N HIS A 109 -13.72 -11.24 -5.56
CA HIS A 109 -13.18 -9.93 -5.94
C HIS A 109 -12.34 -9.30 -4.83
N ILE A 110 -12.73 -9.45 -3.56
CA ILE A 110 -11.93 -8.96 -2.42
C ILE A 110 -10.57 -9.65 -2.37
N ILE A 111 -10.53 -10.97 -2.55
CA ILE A 111 -9.27 -11.73 -2.63
C ILE A 111 -8.44 -11.27 -3.83
N GLN A 112 -9.07 -11.11 -4.98
CA GLN A 112 -8.38 -10.72 -6.21
C GLN A 112 -7.71 -9.34 -6.08
N VAL A 113 -8.40 -8.37 -5.50
CA VAL A 113 -7.83 -7.04 -5.30
C VAL A 113 -6.79 -7.03 -4.19
N ASN A 114 -7.13 -7.52 -2.98
CA ASN A 114 -6.31 -7.33 -1.79
C ASN A 114 -5.08 -8.24 -1.75
N LEU A 115 -5.23 -9.51 -2.15
CA LEU A 115 -4.16 -10.50 -2.12
C LEU A 115 -3.45 -10.61 -3.47
N MET A 116 -4.21 -10.93 -4.53
CA MET A 116 -3.59 -11.16 -5.84
C MET A 116 -3.00 -9.85 -6.39
N GLY A 117 -3.66 -8.71 -6.17
CA GLY A 117 -3.11 -7.40 -6.53
C GLY A 117 -1.77 -7.12 -5.85
N THR A 118 -1.67 -7.37 -4.53
CA THR A 118 -0.40 -7.26 -3.78
C THR A 118 0.67 -8.19 -4.37
N TYR A 119 0.31 -9.43 -4.69
CA TYR A 119 1.22 -10.41 -5.31
C TYR A 119 1.67 -9.96 -6.70
N TYR A 120 0.75 -9.54 -7.58
CA TYR A 120 1.07 -9.17 -8.97
C TYR A 120 2.02 -7.97 -9.02
N VAL A 121 1.72 -6.90 -8.26
CA VAL A 121 2.58 -5.71 -8.25
C VAL A 121 3.94 -6.04 -7.66
N THR A 122 3.99 -6.80 -6.56
CA THR A 122 5.26 -7.22 -5.96
C THR A 122 6.07 -8.06 -6.94
N ARG A 123 5.45 -9.04 -7.61
CA ARG A 123 6.10 -9.90 -8.61
C ARG A 123 6.71 -9.11 -9.76
N ALA A 124 6.04 -8.05 -10.21
CA ALA A 124 6.52 -7.22 -11.31
C ALA A 124 7.71 -6.32 -10.90
N VAL A 125 7.73 -5.84 -9.66
CA VAL A 125 8.77 -4.91 -9.15
C VAL A 125 9.99 -5.64 -8.59
N LEU A 126 9.80 -6.79 -7.96
CA LEU A 126 10.82 -7.52 -7.20
C LEU A 126 12.10 -7.88 -7.97
N PRO A 127 12.06 -8.31 -9.25
CA PRO A 127 13.27 -8.68 -9.99
C PRO A 127 14.31 -7.56 -10.01
N GLY A 128 13.90 -6.32 -10.28
CA GLY A 128 14.81 -5.17 -10.28
C GLY A 128 15.38 -4.85 -8.88
N MET A 129 14.61 -5.05 -7.80
CA MET A 129 15.12 -4.90 -6.44
C MET A 129 16.16 -5.99 -6.11
N MET A 130 15.92 -7.24 -6.52
CA MET A 130 16.83 -8.37 -6.29
C MET A 130 18.15 -8.19 -7.05
N GLU A 131 18.11 -7.73 -8.30
CA GLU A 131 19.29 -7.44 -9.11
C GLU A 131 20.17 -6.37 -8.45
N ARG A 132 19.56 -5.27 -8.00
CA ARG A 132 20.27 -4.18 -7.32
C ARG A 132 20.62 -4.49 -5.85
N LYS A 133 20.10 -5.59 -5.29
CA LYS A 133 20.28 -6.00 -3.88
C LYS A 133 19.88 -4.90 -2.90
N THR A 134 18.78 -4.21 -3.19
CA THR A 134 18.22 -3.17 -2.32
C THR A 134 16.75 -2.93 -2.68
N GLY A 135 15.92 -2.68 -1.67
CA GLY A 135 14.51 -2.35 -1.83
C GLY A 135 13.77 -2.30 -0.50
N ASP A 136 12.62 -1.64 -0.53
CA ASP A 136 11.69 -1.58 0.60
C ASP A 136 10.28 -1.89 0.07
N ILE A 137 9.64 -2.91 0.62
CA ILE A 137 8.27 -3.32 0.29
C ILE A 137 7.42 -3.19 1.55
N ILE A 138 6.35 -2.39 1.47
CA ILE A 138 5.40 -2.21 2.56
C ILE A 138 4.02 -2.64 2.07
N ASN A 139 3.44 -3.62 2.76
CA ASN A 139 2.12 -4.17 2.47
C ASN A 139 1.12 -3.66 3.52
N ILE A 140 0.06 -2.99 3.08
CA ILE A 140 -0.99 -2.52 3.99
C ILE A 140 -2.01 -3.64 4.19
N SER A 141 -1.93 -4.28 5.37
CA SER A 141 -2.93 -5.23 5.83
C SER A 141 -4.02 -4.50 6.64
N SER A 142 -4.41 -5.03 7.77
CA SER A 142 -5.41 -4.49 8.70
C SER A 142 -5.34 -5.26 10.02
N THR A 143 -5.90 -4.71 11.10
CA THR A 143 -6.20 -5.49 12.30
C THR A 143 -7.16 -6.66 12.01
N ALA A 144 -7.99 -6.57 10.95
CA ALA A 144 -8.79 -7.68 10.44
C ALA A 144 -7.95 -8.84 9.86
N GLY A 145 -6.65 -8.64 9.63
CA GLY A 145 -5.69 -9.69 9.30
C GLY A 145 -5.07 -10.37 10.53
N LEU A 146 -5.35 -9.87 11.73
CA LEU A 146 -4.93 -10.46 13.01
C LEU A 146 -6.08 -11.20 13.68
N ASN A 147 -7.30 -10.65 13.57
CA ASN A 147 -8.50 -11.22 14.16
C ASN A 147 -9.67 -11.11 13.18
N GLY A 148 -10.37 -12.22 12.96
CA GLY A 148 -11.61 -12.22 12.18
C GLY A 148 -12.78 -11.72 13.03
N ASN A 149 -13.72 -11.02 12.40
CA ASN A 149 -14.95 -10.56 13.01
C ASN A 149 -16.16 -11.03 12.19
N ALA A 150 -17.34 -11.04 12.80
CA ALA A 150 -18.58 -11.25 12.07
C ALA A 150 -18.68 -10.28 10.89
N LEU A 151 -19.27 -10.70 9.80
CA LEU A 151 -19.48 -9.96 8.55
C LEU A 151 -18.21 -9.67 7.72
N THR A 152 -17.00 -9.98 8.22
CA THR A 152 -15.75 -9.59 7.56
C THR A 152 -15.02 -10.76 6.89
N SER A 153 -15.66 -11.90 6.63
CA SER A 153 -15.01 -13.15 6.22
C SER A 153 -14.04 -12.98 5.04
N ALA A 154 -14.48 -12.41 3.93
CA ALA A 154 -13.65 -12.18 2.74
C ALA A 154 -12.52 -11.20 3.02
N TYR A 155 -12.85 -10.08 3.66
CA TYR A 155 -11.87 -9.04 3.99
C TYR A 155 -10.81 -9.58 4.95
N SER A 156 -11.23 -10.20 6.07
CA SER A 156 -10.30 -10.82 7.02
C SER A 156 -9.42 -11.87 6.35
N ALA A 157 -10.00 -12.81 5.59
CA ALA A 157 -9.24 -13.82 4.88
C ALA A 157 -8.17 -13.19 3.96
N SER A 158 -8.53 -12.14 3.21
CA SER A 158 -7.59 -11.44 2.34
C SER A 158 -6.43 -10.80 3.13
N LYS A 159 -6.73 -10.17 4.28
CA LYS A 159 -5.75 -9.45 5.10
C LYS A 159 -4.85 -10.40 5.90
N PHE A 160 -5.36 -11.55 6.37
CA PHE A 160 -4.54 -12.65 6.90
C PHE A 160 -3.59 -13.19 5.84
N ALA A 161 -4.09 -13.40 4.62
CA ALA A 161 -3.27 -13.90 3.51
C ALA A 161 -2.14 -12.92 3.13
N VAL A 162 -2.38 -11.60 3.17
CA VAL A 162 -1.34 -10.59 2.96
C VAL A 162 -0.25 -10.67 4.03
N LEU A 163 -0.58 -10.96 5.29
CA LEU A 163 0.43 -11.17 6.34
C LEU A 163 1.28 -12.41 6.06
N GLY A 164 0.66 -13.53 5.70
CA GLY A 164 1.37 -14.76 5.33
C GLY A 164 2.28 -14.57 4.11
N LEU A 165 1.77 -13.90 3.07
CA LEU A 165 2.57 -13.53 1.89
C LEU A 165 3.77 -12.66 2.28
N THR A 166 3.56 -11.66 3.12
CA THR A 166 4.63 -10.75 3.59
C THR A 166 5.72 -11.49 4.34
N ASP A 167 5.34 -12.37 5.27
CA ASP A 167 6.28 -13.16 6.06
C ASP A 167 7.11 -14.11 5.20
N SER A 168 6.49 -14.82 4.27
CA SER A 168 7.19 -15.73 3.36
C SER A 168 8.14 -14.97 2.44
N LEU A 169 7.67 -13.91 1.80
CA LEU A 169 8.48 -13.07 0.93
C LEU A 169 9.69 -12.47 1.68
N MET A 170 9.48 -11.98 2.89
CA MET A 170 10.57 -11.43 3.71
C MET A 170 11.68 -12.45 3.93
N GLN A 171 11.34 -13.72 4.24
CA GLN A 171 12.35 -14.77 4.42
C GLN A 171 13.14 -15.07 3.15
N GLU A 172 12.49 -15.02 1.99
CA GLU A 172 13.12 -15.29 0.70
C GLU A 172 14.12 -14.20 0.30
N VAL A 173 13.73 -12.91 0.51
CA VAL A 173 14.45 -11.76 -0.10
C VAL A 173 15.36 -11.00 0.86
N ARG A 174 15.30 -11.23 2.19
CA ARG A 174 16.15 -10.52 3.16
C ARG A 174 17.66 -10.68 2.89
N LYS A 175 18.07 -11.82 2.33
CA LYS A 175 19.46 -12.06 1.89
C LYS A 175 19.90 -11.15 0.73
N HIS A 176 18.97 -10.49 0.05
CA HIS A 176 19.21 -9.51 -0.99
C HIS A 176 19.10 -8.06 -0.47
N ASN A 177 19.16 -7.84 0.85
CA ASN A 177 19.01 -6.53 1.49
C ASN A 177 17.66 -5.84 1.14
N ILE A 178 16.61 -6.61 0.88
CA ILE A 178 15.26 -6.13 0.66
C ILE A 178 14.49 -6.26 1.96
N ARG A 179 13.92 -5.16 2.45
CA ARG A 179 13.06 -5.13 3.64
C ARG A 179 11.62 -5.31 3.21
N VAL A 180 10.91 -6.22 3.84
CA VAL A 180 9.48 -6.44 3.60
C VAL A 180 8.74 -6.32 4.92
N THR A 181 7.74 -5.43 4.95
CA THR A 181 7.02 -5.05 6.17
C THR A 181 5.52 -5.15 5.93
N ALA A 182 4.77 -5.63 6.92
CA ALA A 182 3.32 -5.51 6.96
C ALA A 182 2.88 -4.47 7.98
N LEU A 183 1.91 -3.64 7.61
CA LEU A 183 1.21 -2.73 8.53
C LEU A 183 -0.22 -3.21 8.76
N THR A 184 -0.63 -3.21 10.02
CA THR A 184 -1.96 -3.63 10.45
C THR A 184 -2.68 -2.48 11.16
N PRO A 185 -3.13 -1.46 10.40
CA PRO A 185 -3.90 -0.38 10.99
C PRO A 185 -5.25 -0.86 11.52
N SER A 186 -5.71 -0.24 12.60
CA SER A 186 -7.10 -0.20 13.00
C SER A 186 -7.88 0.71 12.04
N THR A 187 -9.04 1.22 12.43
CA THR A 187 -9.84 2.12 11.58
C THR A 187 -9.07 3.41 11.28
N VAL A 188 -8.94 3.74 10.01
CA VAL A 188 -8.39 4.99 9.50
C VAL A 188 -9.52 5.76 8.83
N ALA A 189 -9.67 7.04 9.10
CA ALA A 189 -10.67 7.91 8.48
C ALA A 189 -10.38 8.06 6.98
N THR A 190 -11.04 7.24 6.19
CA THR A 190 -10.99 7.25 4.72
C THR A 190 -12.43 7.21 4.19
N ASP A 191 -12.63 7.64 2.94
CA ASP A 191 -13.95 7.55 2.29
C ASP A 191 -14.54 6.14 2.42
N LEU A 192 -13.72 5.09 2.18
CA LEU A 192 -14.14 3.70 2.32
C LEU A 192 -14.61 3.37 3.75
N ALA A 193 -13.90 3.83 4.79
CA ALA A 193 -14.27 3.57 6.17
C ALA A 193 -15.56 4.31 6.56
N ILE A 194 -15.76 5.51 6.03
CA ILE A 194 -16.98 6.30 6.23
C ILE A 194 -18.17 5.64 5.52
N GLU A 195 -18.00 5.24 4.25
CA GLU A 195 -19.03 4.52 3.48
C GLU A 195 -19.46 3.21 4.16
N LEU A 196 -18.50 2.49 4.74
CA LEU A 196 -18.75 1.26 5.52
C LEU A 196 -19.25 1.54 6.95
N LYS A 197 -19.45 2.80 7.33
CA LYS A 197 -19.92 3.24 8.67
C LYS A 197 -19.05 2.73 9.82
N LEU A 198 -17.75 2.61 9.58
CA LEU A 198 -16.78 2.22 10.61
C LEU A 198 -16.32 3.41 11.45
N THR A 199 -16.50 4.62 10.96
CA THR A 199 -16.16 5.88 11.63
C THR A 199 -16.96 7.04 11.04
N ASP A 200 -17.11 8.10 11.82
CA ASP A 200 -17.61 9.41 11.38
C ASP A 200 -16.49 10.32 10.80
N GLY A 201 -15.23 9.85 10.87
CA GLY A 201 -14.07 10.57 10.37
C GLY A 201 -13.53 11.64 11.33
N ASN A 202 -14.03 11.74 12.57
CA ASN A 202 -13.62 12.78 13.51
C ASN A 202 -12.09 12.73 13.78
N PRO A 203 -11.32 13.77 13.39
CA PRO A 203 -9.86 13.75 13.49
C PRO A 203 -9.33 13.75 14.92
N GLU A 204 -10.13 14.15 15.91
CA GLU A 204 -9.75 14.14 17.33
C GLU A 204 -9.83 12.73 17.95
N LYS A 205 -10.48 11.78 17.26
CA LYS A 205 -10.75 10.44 17.79
C LYS A 205 -10.15 9.34 16.94
N VAL A 206 -10.24 9.46 15.64
CA VAL A 206 -9.91 8.39 14.71
C VAL A 206 -8.63 8.73 13.96
N MET A 207 -7.78 7.73 13.81
CA MET A 207 -6.53 7.80 13.05
C MET A 207 -6.79 8.33 11.63
N GLN A 208 -5.98 9.29 11.20
CA GLN A 208 -6.03 9.89 9.88
C GLN A 208 -5.05 9.20 8.92
N SER A 209 -5.22 9.43 7.62
CA SER A 209 -4.33 8.87 6.60
C SER A 209 -2.89 9.36 6.75
N GLU A 210 -2.70 10.56 7.27
CA GLU A 210 -1.41 11.20 7.55
C GLU A 210 -0.63 10.48 8.64
N ASP A 211 -1.31 9.94 9.68
CA ASP A 211 -0.67 9.17 10.75
C ASP A 211 -0.01 7.89 10.20
N MET A 212 -0.69 7.25 9.22
CA MET A 212 -0.12 6.12 8.50
C MET A 212 1.09 6.51 7.67
N ALA A 213 1.03 7.64 7.01
CA ALA A 213 2.13 8.14 6.19
C ALA A 213 3.35 8.49 7.06
N GLU A 214 3.16 9.10 8.21
CA GLU A 214 4.23 9.41 9.18
C GLU A 214 4.94 8.15 9.66
N LEU A 215 4.19 7.12 10.06
CA LEU A 215 4.75 5.82 10.47
C LEU A 215 5.60 5.21 9.35
N ILE A 216 5.10 5.22 8.11
CA ILE A 216 5.81 4.67 6.94
C ILE A 216 7.11 5.42 6.68
N ILE A 217 7.10 6.75 6.71
CA ILE A 217 8.32 7.56 6.55
C ILE A 217 9.32 7.24 7.66
N ALA A 218 8.89 7.15 8.92
CA ALA A 218 9.74 6.79 10.03
C ALA A 218 10.41 5.42 9.84
N GLN A 219 9.66 4.42 9.39
CA GLN A 219 10.18 3.07 9.10
C GLN A 219 11.20 3.08 7.95
N LEU A 220 10.92 3.78 6.86
CA LEU A 220 11.83 3.88 5.71
C LEU A 220 13.15 4.56 6.08
N LYS A 221 13.13 5.52 7.01
CA LYS A 221 14.32 6.23 7.51
C LYS A 221 15.18 5.41 8.48
N LEU A 222 14.74 4.24 8.94
CA LEU A 222 15.57 3.35 9.75
C LEU A 222 16.83 2.93 9.00
N ASN A 223 17.93 2.72 9.73
CA ASN A 223 19.16 2.20 9.15
C ASN A 223 18.89 0.90 8.37
N LYS A 224 19.50 0.74 7.20
CA LYS A 224 19.26 -0.40 6.29
C LYS A 224 19.51 -1.79 6.91
N ARG A 225 20.31 -1.89 7.96
CA ARG A 225 20.56 -3.16 8.69
C ARG A 225 19.40 -3.63 9.58
N VAL A 226 18.37 -2.79 9.78
CA VAL A 226 17.19 -3.10 10.58
C VAL A 226 15.91 -2.72 9.86
N PHE A 227 14.81 -3.39 10.20
CA PHE A 227 13.46 -3.04 9.76
C PHE A 227 12.43 -3.48 10.80
N ILE A 228 11.27 -2.87 10.76
CA ILE A 228 10.12 -3.29 11.55
C ILE A 228 9.37 -4.33 10.73
N LYS A 229 9.35 -5.58 11.19
CA LYS A 229 8.72 -6.69 10.47
C LYS A 229 7.21 -6.48 10.34
N ASN A 230 6.55 -6.22 11.46
CA ASN A 230 5.10 -5.97 11.54
C ASN A 230 4.87 -4.79 12.49
N SER A 231 3.90 -3.92 12.19
CA SER A 231 3.45 -2.93 13.13
C SER A 231 1.94 -2.73 13.08
N SER A 232 1.34 -2.72 14.25
CA SER A 232 -0.07 -2.37 14.47
C SER A 232 -0.15 -0.93 14.96
N ILE A 233 -1.06 -0.16 14.38
CA ILE A 233 -1.31 1.22 14.78
C ILE A 233 -2.81 1.40 15.06
N TRP A 234 -3.11 2.07 16.15
CA TRP A 234 -4.47 2.22 16.69
C TRP A 234 -4.72 3.66 17.12
N SER A 235 -5.98 4.10 17.01
CA SER A 235 -6.39 5.33 17.68
C SER A 235 -6.30 5.16 19.21
N THR A 236 -5.85 6.19 19.90
CA THR A 236 -5.68 6.15 21.37
C THR A 236 -7.02 6.07 22.09
N ASN A 237 -8.02 6.80 21.59
CA ASN A 237 -9.35 6.89 22.19
C ASN A 237 -10.42 7.04 21.08
N PRO A 238 -10.78 5.93 20.37
CA PRO A 238 -11.68 5.96 19.22
C PRO A 238 -13.14 6.22 19.62
#